data_5f013ab6e82d612f1c9910872e8ea364
#
_entry.id   5f013ab6e82d612f1c9910872e8ea364
#
_cell.length_a   1.000
_cell.length_b   1.000
_cell.length_c   1.000
_cell.angle_alpha   90.00
_cell.angle_beta   90.00
_cell.angle_gamma   90.00
#
_symmetry.space_group_name_H-M   'P 1'
#
loop_
_entity.id
_entity.type
_entity.pdbx_description
1 polymer ?
#
loop_
_entity_poly.entity_id
_entity_poly.type
_entity_poly.pdbx_seq_one_letter_code
_entity_poly.pdbx_strand_id
1 'polypeptide(L)'
;STFMIEMIETAEILNNATDSSLAIMDEVGRGTSTYDGLAIARAVVEYIHNSKRPGFRTLFATHFHEMADLSNHLPDVYNLKVAVSEDSDGITFLRTILPGGSDKSYGVHVAKLAGMPDEVINRSWDLLRDLENDINPTVHPLQMEMDLDNETYLKSKELADYLLAADLDLMTPIEALNVLNTLKSKLDSGDLSES
;
A
#
# COMPACT_ATOMS: atom_id res chain seq x y z
N SER A 1 9.65 22.70 -6.50
CA SER A 1 8.56 21.73 -6.40
C SER A 1 7.97 21.81 -5.00
N THR A 2 6.66 21.80 -4.89
CA THR A 2 5.97 21.78 -3.57
C THR A 2 6.39 20.56 -2.75
N PHE A 3 6.60 19.42 -3.38
CA PHE A 3 7.10 18.20 -2.74
C PHE A 3 8.49 18.41 -2.10
N MET A 4 9.41 19.13 -2.77
CA MET A 4 10.71 19.42 -2.19
C MET A 4 10.59 20.27 -0.92
N ILE A 5 9.68 21.25 -0.89
CA ILE A 5 9.44 22.09 0.30
C ILE A 5 8.92 21.22 1.44
N GLU A 6 7.94 20.36 1.17
CA GLU A 6 7.39 19.39 2.13
C GLU A 6 8.50 18.51 2.72
N MET A 7 9.40 17.98 1.89
CA MET A 7 10.52 17.15 2.36
C MET A 7 11.52 17.95 3.21
N ILE A 8 11.79 19.20 2.88
CA ILE A 8 12.66 20.08 3.70
C ILE A 8 12.02 20.32 5.07
N GLU A 9 10.73 20.65 5.13
CA GLU A 9 10.00 20.88 6.38
C GLU A 9 9.94 19.59 7.23
N THR A 10 9.65 18.45 6.61
CA THR A 10 9.67 17.13 7.28
C THR A 10 11.05 16.84 7.86
N ALA A 11 12.12 17.05 7.08
CA ALA A 11 13.49 16.83 7.54
C ALA A 11 13.86 17.78 8.70
N GLU A 12 13.40 19.03 8.66
CA GLU A 12 13.63 19.99 9.74
C GLU A 12 12.96 19.55 11.05
N ILE A 13 11.72 19.06 10.99
CA ILE A 13 11.03 18.47 12.14
C ILE A 13 11.81 17.28 12.70
N LEU A 14 12.17 16.32 11.85
CA LEU A 14 12.87 15.11 12.29
C LEU A 14 14.25 15.38 12.91
N ASN A 15 14.94 16.39 12.43
CA ASN A 15 16.28 16.75 12.91
C ASN A 15 16.26 17.60 14.20
N ASN A 16 15.23 18.43 14.41
CA ASN A 16 15.22 19.44 15.46
C ASN A 16 14.18 19.17 16.56
N ALA A 17 13.20 18.28 16.37
CA ALA A 17 12.23 17.97 17.40
C ALA A 17 12.87 17.37 18.66
N THR A 18 12.34 17.74 19.82
CA THR A 18 12.75 17.28 21.15
C THR A 18 11.59 16.52 21.81
N ASP A 19 11.85 15.90 22.96
CA ASP A 19 10.85 15.20 23.79
C ASP A 19 9.67 16.10 24.23
N SER A 20 9.86 17.42 24.21
CA SER A 20 8.82 18.40 24.52
C SER A 20 8.08 18.91 23.29
N SER A 21 8.41 18.43 22.10
CA SER A 21 7.78 18.84 20.85
C SER A 21 6.47 18.11 20.59
N LEU A 22 5.55 18.78 19.90
CA LEU A 22 4.38 18.21 19.25
C LEU A 22 4.48 18.50 17.76
N ALA A 23 4.62 17.47 16.94
CA ALA A 23 4.59 17.60 15.49
C ALA A 23 3.17 17.34 14.97
N ILE A 24 2.75 18.14 14.01
CA ILE A 24 1.52 17.93 13.24
C ILE A 24 1.97 17.77 11.79
N MET A 25 1.82 16.56 11.27
CA MET A 25 2.17 16.19 9.89
C MET A 25 0.89 15.89 9.13
N ASP A 26 0.72 16.55 8.00
CA ASP A 26 -0.49 16.44 7.19
C ASP A 26 -0.14 15.99 5.78
N GLU A 27 -0.59 14.79 5.42
CA GLU A 27 -0.45 14.18 4.09
C GLU A 27 0.99 14.11 3.55
N VAL A 28 1.97 13.79 4.40
CA VAL A 28 3.36 13.61 3.98
C VAL A 28 3.46 12.53 2.90
N GLY A 29 4.11 12.88 1.79
CA GLY A 29 4.28 11.99 0.64
C GLY A 29 3.23 12.14 -0.46
N ARG A 30 2.23 13.04 -0.33
CA ARG A 30 1.19 13.25 -1.35
C ARG A 30 1.73 13.81 -2.67
N GLY A 31 2.85 14.50 -2.63
CA GLY A 31 3.40 15.24 -3.79
C GLY A 31 4.22 14.41 -4.77
N THR A 32 4.27 13.09 -4.63
CA THR A 32 5.02 12.15 -5.48
C THR A 32 4.17 10.94 -5.88
N SER A 33 4.76 9.88 -6.45
CA SER A 33 4.05 8.65 -6.77
C SER A 33 3.50 8.00 -5.50
N THR A 34 2.40 7.25 -5.61
CA THR A 34 1.73 6.64 -4.45
C THR A 34 2.68 5.79 -3.62
N TYR A 35 3.48 4.94 -4.26
CA TYR A 35 4.41 4.05 -3.55
C TYR A 35 5.59 4.77 -2.92
N ASP A 36 6.16 5.78 -3.60
CA ASP A 36 7.23 6.60 -3.00
C ASP A 36 6.70 7.37 -1.80
N GLY A 37 5.50 7.96 -1.93
CA GLY A 37 4.85 8.69 -0.86
C GLY A 37 4.56 7.81 0.36
N LEU A 38 3.98 6.64 0.15
CA LEU A 38 3.71 5.66 1.20
C LEU A 38 5.01 5.19 1.88
N ALA A 39 6.05 4.88 1.10
CA ALA A 39 7.34 4.45 1.64
C ALA A 39 7.98 5.53 2.53
N ILE A 40 7.95 6.80 2.10
CA ILE A 40 8.44 7.92 2.87
C ILE A 40 7.61 8.12 4.14
N ALA A 41 6.28 8.17 4.02
CA ALA A 41 5.38 8.37 5.15
C ALA A 41 5.57 7.29 6.22
N ARG A 42 5.65 6.02 5.80
CA ARG A 42 5.90 4.88 6.69
C ARG A 42 7.25 4.97 7.37
N ALA A 43 8.32 5.26 6.62
CA ALA A 43 9.67 5.40 7.16
C ALA A 43 9.77 6.55 8.19
N VAL A 44 9.04 7.65 7.97
CA VAL A 44 8.96 8.77 8.92
C VAL A 44 8.33 8.33 10.24
N VAL A 45 7.19 7.63 10.20
CA VAL A 45 6.53 7.14 11.42
C VAL A 45 7.41 6.12 12.16
N GLU A 46 8.00 5.17 11.44
CA GLU A 46 8.92 4.19 12.03
C GLU A 46 10.16 4.85 12.63
N TYR A 47 10.70 5.88 11.99
CA TYR A 47 11.84 6.65 12.52
C TYR A 47 11.48 7.36 13.82
N ILE A 48 10.32 8.03 13.88
CA ILE A 48 9.84 8.72 15.08
C ILE A 48 9.65 7.73 16.22
N HIS A 49 9.02 6.58 15.95
CA HIS A 49 8.76 5.54 16.94
C HIS A 49 10.05 4.91 17.48
N ASN A 50 10.99 4.56 16.57
CA ASN A 50 12.22 3.83 16.92
C ASN A 50 13.38 4.73 17.36
N SER A 51 13.18 6.06 17.36
CA SER A 51 14.21 7.01 17.75
C SER A 51 14.68 6.74 19.18
N LYS A 52 16.00 6.61 19.40
CA LYS A 52 16.62 6.49 20.72
C LYS A 52 16.52 7.76 21.57
N ARG A 53 16.14 8.87 20.95
CA ARG A 53 15.73 10.08 21.66
C ARG A 53 14.33 9.83 22.21
N PRO A 54 13.98 10.37 23.39
CA PRO A 54 12.59 10.31 23.84
C PRO A 54 11.72 10.86 22.71
N GLY A 55 10.82 10.03 22.20
CA GLY A 55 10.02 10.34 21.03
C GLY A 55 9.15 11.57 21.31
N PHE A 56 9.11 12.51 20.39
CA PHE A 56 8.16 13.60 20.44
C PHE A 56 6.76 13.13 20.03
N ARG A 57 5.74 13.82 20.54
CA ARG A 57 4.36 13.49 20.20
C ARG A 57 4.06 13.93 18.77
N THR A 58 3.36 13.07 18.03
CA THR A 58 3.04 13.34 16.63
C THR A 58 1.57 13.06 16.35
N LEU A 59 0.91 13.98 15.66
CA LEU A 59 -0.35 13.76 14.97
C LEU A 59 -0.03 13.65 13.48
N PHE A 60 -0.31 12.49 12.91
CA PHE A 60 0.01 12.18 11.52
C PHE A 60 -1.29 11.94 10.74
N ALA A 61 -1.73 12.93 9.96
CA ALA A 61 -2.85 12.77 9.05
C ALA A 61 -2.37 12.19 7.71
N THR A 62 -3.05 11.19 7.19
CA THR A 62 -2.69 10.54 5.93
C THR A 62 -3.90 9.97 5.22
N HIS A 63 -3.81 9.87 3.91
CA HIS A 63 -4.77 9.17 3.05
C HIS A 63 -4.31 7.74 2.70
N PHE A 64 -3.14 7.34 3.15
CA PHE A 64 -2.63 5.98 2.95
C PHE A 64 -3.27 5.02 3.95
N HIS A 65 -4.22 4.20 3.50
CA HIS A 65 -4.91 3.22 4.35
C HIS A 65 -3.96 2.17 4.93
N GLU A 66 -2.90 1.83 4.20
CA GLU A 66 -1.87 0.87 4.60
C GLU A 66 -1.11 1.30 5.86
N MET A 67 -1.09 2.59 6.16
CA MET A 67 -0.48 3.11 7.40
C MET A 67 -1.22 2.66 8.66
N ALA A 68 -2.50 2.29 8.55
CA ALA A 68 -3.27 1.80 9.68
C ALA A 68 -2.69 0.51 10.29
N ASP A 69 -2.04 -0.31 9.48
CA ASP A 69 -1.39 -1.55 9.94
C ASP A 69 -0.21 -1.32 10.88
N LEU A 70 0.40 -0.14 10.88
CA LEU A 70 1.52 0.19 11.76
C LEU A 70 1.17 0.04 13.25
N SER A 71 -0.08 0.28 13.64
CA SER A 71 -0.53 0.11 15.02
C SER A 71 -0.48 -1.35 15.52
N ASN A 72 -0.44 -2.32 14.61
CA ASN A 72 -0.29 -3.73 14.94
C ASN A 72 1.17 -4.11 15.25
N HIS A 73 2.12 -3.31 14.80
CA HIS A 73 3.55 -3.60 14.90
C HIS A 73 4.31 -2.60 15.79
N LEU A 74 3.76 -1.40 15.97
CA LEU A 74 4.36 -0.31 16.74
C LEU A 74 3.47 0.03 17.95
N PRO A 75 3.86 -0.35 19.18
CA PRO A 75 2.99 -0.29 20.36
C PRO A 75 2.55 1.12 20.77
N ASP A 76 3.30 2.15 20.38
CA ASP A 76 2.99 3.54 20.70
C ASP A 76 2.29 4.29 19.54
N VAL A 77 1.85 3.56 18.52
CA VAL A 77 1.08 4.09 17.39
C VAL A 77 -0.39 3.72 17.55
N TYR A 78 -1.25 4.73 17.46
CA TYR A 78 -2.71 4.57 17.62
C TYR A 78 -3.43 5.13 16.40
N ASN A 79 -4.35 4.35 15.87
CA ASN A 79 -5.19 4.79 14.76
C ASN A 79 -6.38 5.60 15.27
N LEU A 80 -6.64 6.70 14.58
CA LEU A 80 -7.81 7.55 14.75
C LEU A 80 -8.47 7.76 13.40
N LYS A 81 -9.79 7.88 13.39
CA LYS A 81 -10.56 8.19 12.18
C LYS A 81 -11.57 9.28 12.40
N VAL A 82 -11.90 10.00 11.34
CA VAL A 82 -13.02 10.93 11.33
C VAL A 82 -14.32 10.13 11.25
N ALA A 83 -15.26 10.43 12.14
CA ALA A 83 -16.57 9.78 12.13
C ALA A 83 -17.39 10.22 10.91
N VAL A 84 -18.01 9.25 10.25
CA VAL A 84 -18.88 9.46 9.10
C VAL A 84 -20.21 8.78 9.38
N SER A 85 -21.31 9.44 9.07
CA SER A 85 -22.65 8.87 9.03
C SER A 85 -23.02 8.55 7.59
N GLU A 86 -23.47 7.33 7.33
CA GLU A 86 -23.98 6.88 6.05
C GLU A 86 -25.50 6.73 6.17
N ASP A 87 -26.26 7.59 5.49
CA ASP A 87 -27.72 7.57 5.46
C ASP A 87 -28.23 7.30 4.04
N SER A 88 -29.54 7.08 3.87
CA SER A 88 -30.18 6.94 2.55
C SER A 88 -29.93 8.14 1.63
N ASP A 89 -29.67 9.30 2.21
CA ASP A 89 -29.47 10.57 1.48
C ASP A 89 -27.99 10.84 1.18
N GLY A 90 -27.07 10.00 1.66
CA GLY A 90 -25.64 10.10 1.37
C GLY A 90 -24.74 10.03 2.61
N ILE A 91 -23.58 10.67 2.51
CA ILE A 91 -22.54 10.66 3.54
C ILE A 91 -22.45 12.03 4.22
N THR A 92 -22.40 12.00 5.55
CA THR A 92 -22.19 13.19 6.39
C THR A 92 -20.95 13.01 7.26
N PHE A 93 -19.99 13.93 7.15
CA PHE A 93 -18.81 13.98 8.02
C PHE A 93 -19.17 14.61 9.35
N LEU A 94 -19.11 13.83 10.44
CA LEU A 94 -19.53 14.28 11.77
C LEU A 94 -18.52 15.19 12.47
N ARG A 95 -17.32 15.37 11.89
CA ARG A 95 -16.21 16.16 12.47
C ARG A 95 -15.83 15.74 13.89
N THR A 96 -16.02 14.47 14.18
CA THR A 96 -15.67 13.85 15.46
C THR A 96 -14.56 12.82 15.19
N ILE A 97 -13.55 12.79 16.06
CA ILE A 97 -12.48 11.82 15.98
C ILE A 97 -12.81 10.61 16.84
N LEU A 98 -12.70 9.42 16.27
CA LEU A 98 -12.93 8.15 16.94
C LEU A 98 -11.68 7.28 16.88
N PRO A 99 -11.46 6.39 17.87
CA PRO A 99 -10.43 5.37 17.79
C PRO A 99 -10.67 4.40 16.61
N GLY A 100 -9.58 3.91 16.00
CA GLY A 100 -9.59 2.91 14.93
C GLY A 100 -9.17 3.45 13.59
N GLY A 101 -8.87 2.55 12.65
CA GLY A 101 -8.57 2.85 11.25
C GLY A 101 -9.84 3.09 10.43
N SER A 102 -9.67 3.63 9.23
CA SER A 102 -10.73 3.72 8.22
C SER A 102 -10.41 2.76 7.09
N ASP A 103 -11.32 1.84 6.80
CA ASP A 103 -11.17 0.86 5.72
C ASP A 103 -11.85 1.33 4.43
N LYS A 104 -12.53 2.48 4.48
CA LYS A 104 -13.31 3.00 3.36
C LYS A 104 -12.79 4.35 2.89
N SER A 105 -12.74 4.50 1.58
CA SER A 105 -12.54 5.77 0.89
C SER A 105 -13.89 6.37 0.51
N TYR A 106 -14.03 7.69 0.69
CA TYR A 106 -15.27 8.41 0.36
C TYR A 106 -15.09 9.39 -0.81
N GLY A 107 -14.01 9.26 -1.59
CA GLY A 107 -13.66 10.19 -2.66
C GLY A 107 -14.77 10.40 -3.68
N VAL A 108 -15.39 9.33 -4.20
CA VAL A 108 -16.48 9.42 -5.18
C VAL A 108 -17.74 10.04 -4.56
N HIS A 109 -18.03 9.75 -3.29
CA HIS A 109 -19.13 10.39 -2.58
C HIS A 109 -18.92 11.90 -2.42
N VAL A 110 -17.71 12.32 -2.07
CA VAL A 110 -17.34 13.74 -1.96
C VAL A 110 -17.45 14.44 -3.32
N ALA A 111 -17.03 13.78 -4.40
CA ALA A 111 -17.17 14.29 -5.76
C ALA A 111 -18.64 14.51 -6.13
N LYS A 112 -19.53 13.59 -5.76
CA LYS A 112 -20.98 13.72 -5.94
C LYS A 112 -21.55 14.91 -5.15
N LEU A 113 -21.16 15.05 -3.87
CA LEU A 113 -21.58 16.17 -3.03
C LEU A 113 -21.06 17.52 -3.57
N ALA A 114 -19.89 17.53 -4.24
CA ALA A 114 -19.35 18.70 -4.89
C ALA A 114 -20.07 19.07 -6.22
N GLY A 115 -21.06 18.28 -6.65
CA GLY A 115 -21.86 18.56 -7.84
C GLY A 115 -21.20 18.13 -9.16
N MET A 116 -20.33 17.13 -9.13
CA MET A 116 -19.85 16.53 -10.39
C MET A 116 -21.01 15.92 -11.18
N PRO A 117 -20.96 15.96 -12.54
CA PRO A 117 -21.99 15.35 -13.38
C PRO A 117 -22.20 13.87 -13.07
N ASP A 118 -23.47 13.44 -13.06
CA ASP A 118 -23.83 12.05 -12.72
C ASP A 118 -23.15 11.00 -13.61
N GLU A 119 -22.91 11.32 -14.87
CA GLU A 119 -22.19 10.45 -15.81
C GLU A 119 -20.75 10.17 -15.32
N VAL A 120 -20.06 11.20 -14.83
CA VAL A 120 -18.70 11.07 -14.25
C VAL A 120 -18.73 10.25 -12.97
N ILE A 121 -19.71 10.52 -12.10
CA ILE A 121 -19.88 9.80 -10.84
C ILE A 121 -20.16 8.32 -11.09
N ASN A 122 -21.08 8.00 -11.99
CA ASN A 122 -21.41 6.61 -12.31
C ASN A 122 -20.18 5.87 -12.89
N ARG A 123 -19.46 6.51 -13.81
CA ARG A 123 -18.22 5.94 -14.36
C ARG A 123 -17.14 5.75 -13.29
N SER A 124 -17.03 6.69 -12.34
CA SER A 124 -16.07 6.59 -11.23
C SER A 124 -16.38 5.39 -10.32
N TRP A 125 -17.65 5.10 -10.06
CA TRP A 125 -18.05 3.89 -9.31
C TRP A 125 -17.71 2.60 -10.04
N ASP A 126 -17.90 2.56 -11.36
CA ASP A 126 -17.54 1.38 -12.14
C ASP A 126 -16.03 1.14 -12.10
N LEU A 127 -15.23 2.19 -12.34
CA LEU A 127 -13.78 2.11 -12.29
C LEU A 127 -13.26 1.74 -10.89
N LEU A 128 -13.85 2.31 -9.82
CA LEU A 128 -13.45 1.99 -8.45
C LEU A 128 -13.68 0.51 -8.16
N ARG A 129 -14.82 -0.04 -8.57
CA ARG A 129 -15.15 -1.46 -8.42
C ARG A 129 -14.18 -2.36 -9.18
N ASP A 130 -13.80 -1.98 -10.40
CA ASP A 130 -12.83 -2.70 -11.21
C ASP A 130 -11.46 -2.71 -10.51
N LEU A 131 -10.98 -1.55 -10.05
CA LEU A 131 -9.72 -1.41 -9.33
C LEU A 131 -9.70 -2.18 -8.00
N GLU A 132 -10.80 -2.17 -7.25
CA GLU A 132 -10.91 -2.94 -5.99
C GLU A 132 -10.97 -4.45 -6.23
N ASN A 133 -11.52 -4.91 -7.35
CA ASN A 133 -11.54 -6.32 -7.73
C ASN A 133 -10.19 -6.82 -8.23
N ASP A 134 -9.42 -5.97 -8.92
CA ASP A 134 -8.04 -6.27 -9.33
C ASP A 134 -7.08 -6.36 -8.12
N ILE A 135 -7.44 -5.70 -7.02
CA ILE A 135 -6.77 -5.83 -5.71
C ILE A 135 -7.38 -7.01 -4.93
N ASN A 136 -7.60 -8.17 -5.55
CA ASN A 136 -8.02 -9.35 -4.83
C ASN A 136 -6.81 -9.95 -4.07
N PRO A 137 -6.83 -9.96 -2.72
CA PRO A 137 -5.65 -10.15 -1.92
C PRO A 137 -5.35 -11.63 -1.71
N THR A 138 -4.63 -12.21 -2.61
CA THR A 138 -3.67 -13.23 -2.24
C THR A 138 -2.29 -12.59 -2.38
N VAL A 139 -1.85 -11.98 -1.28
CA VAL A 139 -0.45 -11.58 -1.07
C VAL A 139 0.19 -10.86 -2.25
N HIS A 140 -0.01 -9.55 -2.36
CA HIS A 140 0.89 -8.75 -3.19
C HIS A 140 1.96 -8.08 -2.32
N PRO A 141 3.19 -8.62 -2.33
CA PRO A 141 4.33 -7.78 -2.09
C PRO A 141 4.41 -6.83 -3.28
N LEU A 142 4.38 -5.52 -3.00
CA LEU A 142 4.94 -4.44 -3.82
C LEU A 142 5.10 -4.77 -5.31
N GLN A 143 4.05 -4.66 -6.11
CA GLN A 143 4.24 -4.51 -7.54
C GLN A 143 4.64 -3.07 -7.80
N MET A 144 5.96 -2.85 -7.85
CA MET A 144 6.51 -1.85 -8.72
C MET A 144 5.94 -2.11 -10.11
N GLU A 145 5.19 -1.16 -10.68
CA GLU A 145 5.11 -1.02 -12.13
C GLU A 145 6.50 -0.57 -12.64
N MET A 146 7.42 -1.50 -12.66
CA MET A 146 8.39 -1.55 -13.75
C MET A 146 7.59 -2.15 -14.91
N ASP A 147 7.73 -1.59 -16.11
CA ASP A 147 7.36 -2.21 -17.37
C ASP A 147 8.04 -3.59 -17.50
N LEU A 148 7.59 -4.54 -16.70
CA LEU A 148 7.86 -5.95 -16.91
C LEU A 148 6.82 -6.39 -17.92
N ASP A 149 7.31 -6.66 -19.12
CA ASP A 149 6.59 -7.32 -20.18
C ASP A 149 5.65 -8.37 -19.57
N ASN A 150 4.37 -8.30 -19.90
CA ASN A 150 3.31 -9.19 -19.37
C ASN A 150 3.68 -10.67 -19.57
N GLU A 151 4.54 -10.96 -20.54
CA GLU A 151 5.13 -12.24 -20.86
C GLU A 151 6.11 -12.73 -19.78
N THR A 152 6.91 -11.87 -19.20
CA THR A 152 7.88 -12.22 -18.15
C THR A 152 7.17 -12.51 -16.82
N TYR A 153 6.06 -11.84 -16.53
CA TYR A 153 5.24 -12.11 -15.36
C TYR A 153 4.53 -13.46 -15.45
N LEU A 154 3.93 -13.78 -16.58
CA LEU A 154 3.28 -15.07 -16.82
C LEU A 154 4.28 -16.22 -16.70
N LYS A 155 5.46 -16.08 -17.27
CA LYS A 155 6.56 -17.05 -17.19
C LYS A 155 7.03 -17.31 -15.75
N SER A 156 7.16 -16.25 -14.95
CA SER A 156 7.58 -16.38 -13.54
C SER A 156 6.51 -17.07 -12.69
N LYS A 157 5.24 -16.82 -12.97
CA LYS A 157 4.12 -17.45 -12.27
C LYS A 157 4.03 -18.95 -12.59
N GLU A 158 4.13 -19.34 -13.85
CA GLU A 158 4.13 -20.75 -14.25
C GLU A 158 5.30 -21.53 -13.64
N LEU A 159 6.47 -20.90 -13.53
CA LEU A 159 7.63 -21.48 -12.87
C LEU A 159 7.39 -21.71 -11.37
N ALA A 160 6.77 -20.74 -10.71
CA ALA A 160 6.41 -20.84 -9.30
C ALA A 160 5.37 -21.94 -9.05
N ASP A 161 4.35 -22.02 -9.89
CA ASP A 161 3.31 -23.04 -9.80
C ASP A 161 3.89 -24.45 -10.02
N TYR A 162 4.84 -24.61 -10.94
CA TYR A 162 5.52 -25.88 -11.17
C TYR A 162 6.40 -26.30 -9.98
N LEU A 163 7.10 -25.37 -9.36
CA LEU A 163 7.91 -25.62 -8.15
C LEU A 163 7.03 -25.95 -6.95
N LEU A 164 5.88 -25.31 -6.79
CA LEU A 164 4.95 -25.56 -5.71
C LEU A 164 4.22 -26.92 -5.85
N ALA A 165 4.04 -27.41 -7.08
CA ALA A 165 3.45 -28.71 -7.36
C ALA A 165 4.42 -29.88 -7.14
N ALA A 166 5.74 -29.62 -7.05
CA ALA A 166 6.76 -30.63 -6.85
C ALA A 166 6.80 -31.07 -5.38
N ASP A 167 6.52 -32.35 -5.11
CA ASP A 167 6.64 -32.93 -3.77
C ASP A 167 8.09 -33.35 -3.51
N LEU A 168 8.87 -32.41 -2.94
CA LEU A 168 10.30 -32.59 -2.69
C LEU A 168 10.59 -33.69 -1.66
N ASP A 169 9.66 -34.02 -0.76
CA ASP A 169 9.85 -35.00 0.28
C ASP A 169 9.74 -36.45 -0.25
N LEU A 170 9.07 -36.63 -1.42
CA LEU A 170 8.92 -37.90 -2.07
C LEU A 170 9.87 -38.13 -3.25
N MET A 171 10.67 -37.12 -3.63
CA MET A 171 11.60 -37.18 -4.78
C MET A 171 12.95 -37.74 -4.39
N THR A 172 13.50 -38.58 -5.25
CA THR A 172 14.93 -38.93 -5.18
C THR A 172 15.82 -37.80 -5.65
N PRO A 173 17.10 -37.73 -5.22
CA PRO A 173 18.03 -36.68 -5.65
C PRO A 173 18.18 -36.57 -7.18
N ILE A 174 18.04 -37.67 -7.91
CA ILE A 174 18.13 -37.69 -9.38
C ILE A 174 16.87 -37.07 -10.00
N GLU A 175 15.69 -37.37 -9.46
CA GLU A 175 14.43 -36.78 -9.91
C GLU A 175 14.41 -35.28 -9.65
N ALA A 176 14.87 -34.83 -8.48
CA ALA A 176 14.98 -33.40 -8.16
C ALA A 176 15.94 -32.68 -9.14
N LEU A 177 17.06 -33.32 -9.49
CA LEU A 177 18.01 -32.77 -10.47
C LEU A 177 17.40 -32.66 -11.88
N ASN A 178 16.61 -33.66 -12.27
CA ASN A 178 15.90 -33.65 -13.56
C ASN A 178 14.85 -32.53 -13.62
N VAL A 179 14.08 -32.33 -12.53
CA VAL A 179 13.13 -31.21 -12.42
C VAL A 179 13.85 -29.87 -12.57
N LEU A 180 14.96 -29.67 -11.86
CA LEU A 180 15.76 -28.43 -11.97
C LEU A 180 16.31 -28.22 -13.38
N ASN A 181 16.80 -29.27 -14.05
CA ASN A 181 17.28 -29.17 -15.43
C ASN A 181 16.15 -28.82 -16.41
N THR A 182 14.96 -29.37 -16.20
CA THR A 182 13.77 -29.05 -17.03
C THR A 182 13.36 -27.60 -16.84
N LEU A 183 13.32 -27.10 -15.60
CA LEU A 183 13.02 -25.70 -15.30
C LEU A 183 14.04 -24.75 -15.91
N LYS A 184 15.33 -25.10 -15.81
CA LYS A 184 16.42 -24.30 -16.42
C LYS A 184 16.31 -24.28 -17.96
N SER A 185 16.02 -25.41 -18.60
CA SER A 185 15.85 -25.45 -20.05
C SER A 185 14.65 -24.64 -20.54
N LYS A 186 13.56 -24.63 -19.79
CA LYS A 186 12.38 -23.82 -20.08
C LYS A 186 12.66 -22.33 -19.94
N LEU A 187 13.47 -21.93 -18.96
CA LEU A 187 13.95 -20.54 -18.81
C LEU A 187 14.84 -20.10 -19.98
N ASP A 188 15.75 -20.97 -20.40
CA ASP A 188 16.71 -20.67 -21.48
C ASP A 188 16.04 -20.65 -22.87
N SER A 189 15.01 -21.46 -23.10
CA SER A 189 14.31 -21.57 -24.40
C SER A 189 13.20 -20.53 -24.61
N GLY A 190 12.77 -19.86 -23.57
CA GLY A 190 11.63 -18.92 -23.64
C GLY A 190 10.27 -19.58 -23.92
N ASP A 191 10.19 -20.92 -23.94
CA ASP A 191 9.00 -21.69 -24.33
C ASP A 191 8.47 -22.48 -23.13
N LEU A 192 7.39 -21.98 -22.51
CA LEU A 192 6.72 -22.60 -21.37
C LEU A 192 5.37 -23.21 -21.74
N SER A 193 5.05 -23.28 -23.04
CA SER A 193 3.81 -23.91 -23.51
C SER A 193 4.07 -25.37 -23.96
N GLU A 194 3.36 -26.28 -23.32
CA GLU A 194 3.11 -27.71 -23.61
C GLU A 194 3.85 -28.71 -22.70
N SER A 195 3.17 -29.18 -21.70
CA SER A 195 2.72 -30.59 -21.53
C SER A 195 1.78 -30.72 -20.34
#